data_d7207e8c8349c0d25be844b9c333dd69
#
_entry.id   d7207e8c8349c0d25be844b9c333dd69
#
_cell.length_a   1.000
_cell.length_b   1.000
_cell.length_c   1.000
_cell.angle_alpha   90.00
_cell.angle_beta   90.00
_cell.angle_gamma   90.00
#
_symmetry.space_group_name_H-M   'P 1'
#
loop_
_entity.id
_entity.type
_entity.pdbx_description
1 polymer ?
#
loop_
_entity_poly.entity_id
_entity_poly.type
_entity_poly.pdbx_seq_one_letter_code
_entity_poly.pdbx_strand_id
1 'polypeptide(L)' 'MNQQFIDRIKALPDVFMLASLVQFKYIQDISEPNETNFKVSMAGGHYTFGKPEHYNKFMDKYLTWLETRKP' A
#
# COMPACT_ATOMS: atom_id res chain seq x y z
N MET A 1 -0.04 4.46 -19.22
CA MET A 1 -1.25 4.00 -18.54
C MET A 1 -2.25 5.13 -18.46
N ASN A 2 -3.51 4.85 -18.68
CA ASN A 2 -4.56 5.86 -18.70
C ASN A 2 -4.81 6.40 -17.28
N GLN A 3 -4.90 7.72 -17.13
CA GLN A 3 -5.10 8.35 -15.83
C GLN A 3 -6.43 7.92 -15.19
N GLN A 4 -7.48 7.72 -15.99
CA GLN A 4 -8.76 7.24 -15.47
C GLN A 4 -8.61 5.86 -14.83
N PHE A 5 -7.83 4.99 -15.43
CA PHE A 5 -7.58 3.65 -14.87
C PHE A 5 -6.84 3.76 -13.53
N ILE A 6 -5.82 4.61 -13.47
CA ILE A 6 -5.07 4.82 -12.23
C ILE A 6 -5.98 5.38 -11.14
N ASP A 7 -6.82 6.35 -11.48
CA ASP A 7 -7.74 6.97 -10.53
C ASP A 7 -8.73 5.94 -9.98
N ARG A 8 -9.22 5.05 -10.83
CA ARG A 8 -10.14 4.00 -10.40
C ARG A 8 -9.45 3.01 -9.47
N ILE A 9 -8.21 2.65 -9.75
CA ILE A 9 -7.44 1.77 -8.87
C ILE A 9 -7.25 2.44 -7.51
N LYS A 10 -6.86 3.72 -7.51
CA LYS A 10 -6.63 4.44 -6.25
C LYS A 10 -7.89 4.58 -5.40
N ALA A 11 -9.06 4.50 -6.02
CA ALA A 11 -10.32 4.58 -5.30
C ALA A 11 -10.73 3.27 -4.63
N LEU A 12 -10.09 2.15 -4.98
CA LEU A 12 -10.39 0.87 -4.35
C LEU A 12 -9.91 0.87 -2.90
N PRO A 13 -10.66 0.24 -1.99
CA PRO A 13 -10.31 0.27 -0.57
C PRO A 13 -9.18 -0.67 -0.16
N ASP A 14 -8.81 -1.60 -1.03
CA ASP A 14 -7.89 -2.69 -0.68
C ASP A 14 -6.56 -2.64 -1.43
N VAL A 15 -6.24 -1.50 -2.03
CA VAL A 15 -4.99 -1.32 -2.77
C VAL A 15 -4.39 0.05 -2.51
N PHE A 16 -3.09 0.15 -2.75
CA PHE A 16 -2.38 1.43 -2.69
C PHE A 16 -1.26 1.41 -3.73
N MET A 17 -1.09 2.52 -4.43
CA MET A 17 -0.06 2.63 -5.45
C MET A 17 1.19 3.28 -4.85
N LEU A 18 2.24 2.50 -4.69
CA LEU A 18 3.57 2.98 -4.34
C LEU A 18 4.44 2.96 -5.61
N ALA A 19 5.65 2.44 -5.53
CA ALA A 19 6.44 2.21 -6.75
C ALA A 19 5.75 1.16 -7.63
N SER A 20 5.00 0.25 -7.01
CA SER A 20 4.14 -0.69 -7.71
C SER A 20 2.82 -0.79 -6.96
N LEU A 21 1.84 -1.47 -7.56
CA LEU A 21 0.54 -1.66 -6.94
C LEU A 21 0.66 -2.61 -5.75
N VAL A 22 0.17 -2.19 -4.60
CA VAL A 22 0.16 -3.01 -3.38
C VAL A 22 -1.27 -3.43 -3.09
N GLN A 23 -1.50 -4.75 -3.07
CA GLN A 23 -2.77 -5.31 -2.65
C GLN A 23 -2.66 -5.67 -1.17
N PHE A 24 -3.51 -5.05 -0.35
CA PHE A 24 -3.40 -5.18 1.11
C PHE A 24 -3.46 -6.61 1.59
N LYS A 25 -4.25 -7.45 0.93
CA LYS A 25 -4.41 -8.85 1.34
C LYS A 25 -3.12 -9.67 1.27
N TYR A 26 -2.13 -9.19 0.52
CA TYR A 26 -0.86 -9.90 0.37
C TYR A 26 0.25 -9.35 1.25
N ILE A 27 -0.01 -8.29 2.01
CA ILE A 27 1.02 -7.69 2.85
C ILE A 27 1.41 -8.63 3.98
N GLN A 28 2.71 -8.84 4.14
CA GLN A 28 3.26 -9.63 5.24
C GLN A 28 3.98 -8.76 6.27
N ASP A 29 4.59 -7.66 5.82
CA ASP A 29 5.34 -6.80 6.72
C ASP A 29 5.46 -5.41 6.12
N ILE A 30 5.51 -4.41 7.00
CA ILE A 30 5.70 -3.02 6.62
C ILE A 30 6.79 -2.47 7.53
N SER A 31 7.92 -2.04 6.95
CA SER A 31 9.00 -1.47 7.74
C SER A 31 8.66 -0.04 8.15
N GLU A 32 9.26 0.42 9.24
CA GLU A 32 9.16 1.80 9.62
C GLU A 32 9.90 2.69 8.61
N PRO A 33 9.42 3.91 8.35
CA PRO A 33 10.08 4.77 7.39
C PRO A 33 11.42 5.28 7.93
N ASN A 34 12.36 5.42 7.01
CA ASN A 34 13.60 6.14 7.28
C ASN A 34 13.63 7.41 6.42
N GLU A 35 14.81 8.00 6.24
CA GLU A 35 14.91 9.25 5.48
C GLU A 35 14.63 9.09 3.99
N THR A 36 14.76 7.89 3.46
CA THR A 36 14.67 7.64 2.02
C THR A 36 13.43 6.87 1.60
N ASN A 37 12.94 5.93 2.43
CA ASN A 37 11.79 5.10 2.05
C ASN A 37 11.26 4.28 3.22
N PHE A 38 10.17 3.56 2.93
CA PHE A 38 9.73 2.44 3.75
C PHE A 38 9.48 1.25 2.83
N LYS A 39 9.58 0.04 3.38
CA LYS A 39 9.46 -1.18 2.60
C LYS A 39 8.18 -1.92 2.94
N VAL A 40 7.49 -2.41 1.93
CA VAL A 40 6.32 -3.26 2.09
C VAL A 40 6.64 -4.62 1.50
N SER A 41 6.63 -5.64 2.34
CA SER A 41 6.89 -7.02 1.93
C SER A 41 5.57 -7.73 1.72
N MET A 42 5.48 -8.50 0.62
CA MET A 42 4.25 -9.17 0.21
C MET A 42 4.50 -10.65 -0.02
N ALA A 43 3.43 -11.43 0.03
CA ALA A 43 3.46 -12.86 -0.20
C ALA A 43 4.15 -13.19 -1.52
N GLY A 44 4.88 -14.31 -1.55
CA GLY A 44 5.61 -14.74 -2.73
C GLY A 44 7.00 -14.15 -2.86
N GLY A 45 7.51 -13.48 -1.80
CA GLY A 45 8.84 -12.89 -1.82
C GLY A 45 8.91 -11.55 -2.54
N HIS A 46 7.76 -10.96 -2.86
CA HIS A 46 7.70 -9.66 -3.51
C HIS A 46 7.79 -8.54 -2.49
N TYR A 47 8.33 -7.41 -2.92
CA TYR A 47 8.36 -6.23 -2.07
C TYR A 47 8.40 -4.97 -2.93
N THR A 48 8.04 -3.86 -2.31
CA THR A 48 8.11 -2.56 -2.97
C THR A 48 8.48 -1.50 -1.93
N PHE A 49 8.84 -0.32 -2.42
CA PHE A 49 9.24 0.79 -1.56
C PHE A 49 8.34 1.98 -1.81
N GLY A 50 8.05 2.70 -0.74
CA GLY A 50 7.33 3.96 -0.83
C GLY A 50 8.14 5.10 -0.25
N LYS A 51 7.84 6.33 -0.67
CA LYS A 51 8.48 7.51 -0.10
C LYS A 51 8.00 7.71 1.34
N PRO A 52 8.88 8.21 2.24
CA PRO A 52 8.48 8.38 3.65
C PRO A 52 7.26 9.28 3.82
N GLU A 53 7.12 10.26 2.95
CA GLU A 53 6.00 11.20 3.00
C GLU A 53 4.65 10.54 2.75
N HIS A 54 4.64 9.36 2.13
CA HIS A 54 3.40 8.62 1.86
C HIS A 54 3.07 7.59 2.94
N TYR A 55 3.95 7.42 3.93
CA TYR A 55 3.80 6.38 4.94
C TYR A 55 2.50 6.51 5.73
N ASN A 56 2.22 7.71 6.25
CA ASN A 56 1.03 7.89 7.07
C ASN A 56 -0.25 7.66 6.28
N LYS A 57 -0.29 8.14 5.05
CA LYS A 57 -1.45 7.92 4.18
C LYS A 57 -1.63 6.45 3.85
N PHE A 58 -0.53 5.76 3.57
CA PHE A 58 -0.56 4.33 3.29
C PHE A 58 -1.07 3.55 4.50
N MET A 59 -0.51 3.81 5.68
CA MET A 59 -0.90 3.11 6.90
C MET A 59 -2.35 3.38 7.28
N ASP A 60 -2.79 4.61 7.11
CA ASP A 60 -4.17 4.98 7.41
C ASP A 60 -5.15 4.18 6.55
N LYS A 61 -4.87 4.07 5.27
CA LYS A 61 -5.72 3.30 4.37
C LYS A 61 -5.67 1.81 4.69
N TYR A 62 -4.48 1.29 4.98
CA TYR A 62 -4.30 -0.12 5.31
C TYR A 62 -5.05 -0.49 6.60
N LEU A 63 -4.92 0.33 7.64
CA LEU A 63 -5.60 0.07 8.91
C LEU A 63 -7.12 0.18 8.76
N THR A 64 -7.60 1.14 7.97
CA THR A 64 -9.02 1.25 7.69
C THR A 64 -9.53 -0.01 6.99
N TRP A 65 -8.78 -0.52 6.03
CA TRP A 65 -9.16 -1.75 5.34
C TRP A 65 -9.19 -2.94 6.32
N LEU A 66 -8.21 -3.04 7.20
CA LEU A 66 -8.20 -4.12 8.21
C LEU A 66 -9.42 -4.06 9.12
N GLU A 67 -9.83 -2.86 9.51
CA GLU A 67 -11.00 -2.69 10.37
C GLU A 67 -12.29 -3.03 9.64
N THR A 68 -12.41 -2.65 8.37
CA THR A 68 -13.67 -2.77 7.63
C THR A 68 -13.84 -4.16 6.99
N ARG A 69 -12.79 -4.95 6.86
CA ARG A 69 -12.91 -6.27 6.23
C ARG A 69 -13.38 -7.36 7.17
N LYS A 70 -13.62 -7.05 8.40
CA LYS A 70 -14.07 -8.04 9.39
C LYS A 70 -15.46 -8.52 9.04
N PRO A 71 -15.73 -9.84 9.16
CA PRO A 71 -17.07 -10.37 8.90
C PRO A 71 -18.09 -9.86 9.92
#